data_0e1d488173b00f364f5c3c33ff40f124
#
_entry.id   0e1d488173b00f364f5c3c33ff40f124
#
_cell.length_a   1.000
_cell.length_b   1.000
_cell.length_c   1.000
_cell.angle_alpha   90.00
_cell.angle_beta   90.00
_cell.angle_gamma   90.00
#
_symmetry.space_group_name_H-M   'P 1'
#
loop_
_entity.id
_entity.type
_entity.pdbx_description
1 polymer ?
#
loop_
_entity_poly.entity_id
_entity_poly.type
_entity_poly.pdbx_seq_one_letter_code
_entity_poly.pdbx_strand_id
1 'polypeptide(L)'
;MGKKRVLIDLRDMKKMTCGFGQIAKNYAERFAETKIDGVQFVYLVPKNFKGQFGDVECVKVRPKLNKYFPFTLPKVDLWHSITQQQKLRRIGGSTKFLLTIHDLNFLTEKGKLRQIKNTFFLQRKVDKADVIVTISHYVAEQVKSHLNLKGKDVRVIHNGVERIDQNADRKPPFATGRPFFFTIGQ
;
A
#
# COMPACT_ATOMS: atom_id res chain seq x y z
N MET A 1 8.39 -16.44 -23.68
CA MET A 1 8.91 -15.74 -22.48
C MET A 1 7.98 -16.01 -21.32
N GLY A 2 8.50 -16.35 -20.12
CA GLY A 2 7.66 -16.53 -18.91
C GLY A 2 7.02 -15.21 -18.46
N LYS A 3 5.84 -15.30 -17.81
CA LYS A 3 5.16 -14.11 -17.26
C LYS A 3 6.00 -13.46 -16.16
N LYS A 4 6.06 -12.13 -16.13
CA LYS A 4 6.63 -11.35 -15.03
C LYS A 4 5.74 -11.43 -13.80
N ARG A 5 6.30 -11.82 -12.66
CA ARG A 5 5.55 -11.99 -11.41
C ARG A 5 5.64 -10.71 -10.57
N VAL A 6 4.48 -10.13 -10.27
CA VAL A 6 4.34 -8.89 -9.49
C VAL A 6 3.64 -9.19 -8.17
N LEU A 7 4.36 -9.07 -7.06
CA LEU A 7 3.78 -9.24 -5.74
C LEU A 7 3.21 -7.92 -5.23
N ILE A 8 1.94 -7.95 -4.88
CA ILE A 8 1.23 -6.85 -4.22
C ILE A 8 1.15 -7.16 -2.72
N ASP A 9 1.70 -6.27 -1.91
CA ASP A 9 1.75 -6.43 -0.46
C ASP A 9 0.48 -5.90 0.21
N LEU A 10 -0.46 -6.79 0.44
CA LEU A 10 -1.80 -6.49 0.97
C LEU A 10 -1.92 -6.77 2.48
N ARG A 11 -0.80 -6.78 3.22
CA ARG A 11 -0.81 -7.10 4.65
C ARG A 11 -1.64 -6.12 5.50
N ASP A 12 -1.88 -4.90 5.01
CA ASP A 12 -2.70 -3.90 5.69
C ASP A 12 -4.19 -4.28 5.75
N MET A 13 -4.66 -5.21 4.92
CA MET A 13 -6.00 -5.82 5.03
C MET A 13 -6.26 -6.45 6.40
N LYS A 14 -5.25 -6.67 7.21
CA LYS A 14 -5.43 -7.12 8.61
C LYS A 14 -6.29 -6.15 9.43
N LYS A 15 -6.33 -4.86 9.04
CA LYS A 15 -7.09 -3.80 9.71
C LYS A 15 -8.07 -3.15 8.73
N MET A 16 -9.15 -3.85 8.42
CA MET A 16 -10.16 -3.41 7.44
C MET A 16 -10.91 -2.14 7.86
N THR A 17 -10.89 -1.79 9.15
CA THR A 17 -11.53 -0.57 9.68
C THR A 17 -10.72 0.70 9.48
N CYS A 18 -9.48 0.61 8.98
CA CYS A 18 -8.65 1.78 8.71
C CYS A 18 -8.47 2.03 7.21
N GLY A 19 -8.14 3.26 6.83
CA GLY A 19 -7.97 3.66 5.43
C GLY A 19 -6.99 2.78 4.65
N PHE A 20 -5.85 2.39 5.24
CA PHE A 20 -4.91 1.50 4.56
C PHE A 20 -5.46 0.09 4.31
N GLY A 21 -6.32 -0.41 5.19
CA GLY A 21 -7.01 -1.68 4.97
C GLY A 21 -7.97 -1.61 3.79
N GLN A 22 -8.73 -0.51 3.68
CA GLN A 22 -9.62 -0.26 2.55
C GLN A 22 -8.86 -0.09 1.24
N ILE A 23 -7.77 0.68 1.25
CA ILE A 23 -6.88 0.82 0.09
C ILE A 23 -6.36 -0.54 -0.36
N ALA A 24 -5.88 -1.36 0.57
CA ALA A 24 -5.37 -2.69 0.24
C ALA A 24 -6.46 -3.60 -0.36
N LYS A 25 -7.68 -3.52 0.14
CA LYS A 25 -8.83 -4.23 -0.42
C LYS A 25 -9.11 -3.77 -1.86
N ASN A 26 -9.22 -2.47 -2.08
CA ASN A 26 -9.49 -1.91 -3.41
C ASN A 26 -8.38 -2.28 -4.42
N TYR A 27 -7.12 -2.27 -4.01
CA TYR A 27 -6.01 -2.77 -4.84
C TYR A 27 -6.19 -4.23 -5.19
N ALA A 28 -6.55 -5.09 -4.21
CA ALA A 28 -6.75 -6.51 -4.45
C ALA A 28 -7.86 -6.77 -5.46
N GLU A 29 -9.01 -6.12 -5.30
CA GLU A 29 -10.16 -6.27 -6.18
C GLU A 29 -9.84 -5.80 -7.60
N ARG A 30 -9.27 -4.59 -7.73
CA ARG A 30 -8.93 -4.03 -9.06
C ARG A 30 -7.86 -4.82 -9.79
N PHE A 31 -6.80 -5.25 -9.13
CA PHE A 31 -5.79 -6.07 -9.78
C PHE A 31 -6.26 -7.49 -10.09
N ALA A 32 -7.24 -8.05 -9.35
CA ALA A 32 -7.85 -9.32 -9.71
C ALA A 32 -8.63 -9.25 -11.03
N GLU A 33 -9.28 -8.11 -11.28
CA GLU A 33 -10.01 -7.83 -12.53
C GLU A 33 -9.11 -7.42 -13.70
N THR A 34 -7.89 -6.93 -13.38
CA THR A 34 -6.98 -6.38 -14.39
C THR A 34 -6.13 -7.47 -15.02
N LYS A 35 -6.25 -7.63 -16.34
CA LYS A 35 -5.37 -8.51 -17.11
C LYS A 35 -4.32 -7.67 -17.83
N ILE A 36 -3.04 -7.94 -17.56
CA ILE A 36 -1.91 -7.31 -18.25
C ILE A 36 -1.12 -8.44 -18.92
N ASP A 37 -0.96 -8.37 -20.24
CA ASP A 37 -0.22 -9.38 -21.00
C ASP A 37 1.21 -9.51 -20.47
N GLY A 38 1.63 -10.74 -20.26
CA GLY A 38 2.96 -11.03 -19.74
C GLY A 38 3.14 -10.77 -18.24
N VAL A 39 2.09 -10.39 -17.48
CA VAL A 39 2.14 -10.15 -16.04
C VAL A 39 1.27 -11.16 -15.28
N GLN A 40 1.79 -11.63 -14.15
CA GLN A 40 1.05 -12.43 -13.17
C GLN A 40 1.11 -11.73 -11.82
N PHE A 41 -0.06 -11.38 -11.28
CA PHE A 41 -0.15 -10.87 -9.92
C PHE A 41 -0.06 -11.97 -8.88
N VAL A 42 0.61 -11.68 -7.77
CA VAL A 42 0.75 -12.54 -6.59
C VAL A 42 0.43 -11.70 -5.37
N TYR A 43 -0.51 -12.13 -4.55
CA TYR A 43 -0.93 -11.35 -3.38
C TYR A 43 -0.29 -11.88 -2.10
N LEU A 44 0.33 -10.99 -1.33
CA LEU A 44 0.77 -11.27 0.03
C LEU A 44 -0.31 -10.83 1.00
N VAL A 45 -1.11 -11.76 1.50
CA VAL A 45 -2.32 -11.48 2.27
C VAL A 45 -2.27 -12.02 3.71
N PRO A 46 -3.03 -11.44 4.66
CA PRO A 46 -3.29 -12.06 5.95
C PRO A 46 -4.01 -13.42 5.76
N LYS A 47 -3.89 -14.32 6.77
CA LYS A 47 -4.40 -15.69 6.68
C LYS A 47 -5.87 -15.78 6.23
N ASN A 48 -6.69 -14.87 6.73
CA ASN A 48 -8.14 -14.88 6.55
C ASN A 48 -8.60 -14.49 5.14
N PHE A 49 -7.71 -13.97 4.31
CA PHE A 49 -8.01 -13.49 2.95
C PHE A 49 -7.49 -14.41 1.85
N LYS A 50 -6.87 -15.54 2.21
CA LYS A 50 -6.42 -16.51 1.20
C LYS A 50 -7.61 -17.14 0.49
N GLY A 51 -7.60 -17.09 -0.85
CA GLY A 51 -8.64 -17.67 -1.71
C GLY A 51 -9.87 -16.80 -1.94
N GLN A 52 -9.85 -15.52 -1.51
CA GLN A 52 -10.97 -14.59 -1.73
C GLN A 52 -10.89 -13.80 -3.04
N PHE A 53 -9.82 -13.96 -3.82
CA PHE A 53 -9.55 -13.15 -5.02
C PHE A 53 -9.49 -14.01 -6.30
N GLY A 54 -10.43 -14.95 -6.43
CA GLY A 54 -10.52 -15.82 -7.61
C GLY A 54 -9.23 -16.60 -7.86
N ASP A 55 -8.76 -16.61 -9.10
CA ASP A 55 -7.58 -17.37 -9.54
C ASP A 55 -6.23 -16.72 -9.21
N VAL A 56 -6.23 -15.57 -8.49
CA VAL A 56 -4.98 -14.91 -8.13
C VAL A 56 -4.20 -15.71 -7.09
N GLU A 57 -2.93 -15.97 -7.38
CA GLU A 57 -2.04 -16.65 -6.45
C GLU A 57 -1.92 -15.86 -5.13
N CYS A 58 -2.38 -16.44 -4.03
CA CYS A 58 -2.33 -15.82 -2.71
C CYS A 58 -1.31 -16.50 -1.80
N VAL A 59 -0.32 -15.72 -1.37
CA VAL A 59 0.70 -16.13 -0.40
C VAL A 59 0.32 -15.65 0.98
N LYS A 60 0.28 -16.58 1.93
CA LYS A 60 -0.06 -16.28 3.31
C LYS A 60 1.12 -15.66 4.06
N VAL A 61 0.85 -14.57 4.76
CA VAL A 61 1.83 -13.99 5.69
C VAL A 61 2.08 -14.94 6.87
N ARG A 62 3.34 -15.29 7.08
CA ARG A 62 3.82 -16.02 8.26
C ARG A 62 4.84 -15.13 8.99
N PRO A 63 4.41 -14.28 9.95
CA PRO A 63 5.24 -13.18 10.47
C PRO A 63 6.59 -13.62 11.02
N LYS A 64 6.65 -14.67 11.82
CA LYS A 64 7.91 -15.22 12.37
C LYS A 64 8.73 -15.90 11.28
N LEU A 65 8.13 -16.81 10.52
CA LEU A 65 8.82 -17.59 9.49
C LEU A 65 9.40 -16.67 8.39
N ASN A 66 8.59 -15.77 7.84
CA ASN A 66 9.04 -14.87 6.78
C ASN A 66 10.08 -13.84 7.27
N LYS A 67 10.19 -13.58 8.58
CA LYS A 67 11.21 -12.71 9.15
C LYS A 67 12.59 -13.36 9.11
N TYR A 68 12.67 -14.62 9.51
CA TYR A 68 13.95 -15.35 9.66
C TYR A 68 14.30 -16.14 8.39
N PHE A 69 13.32 -16.58 7.64
CA PHE A 69 13.47 -17.41 6.44
C PHE A 69 12.84 -16.72 5.22
N PRO A 70 13.51 -15.72 4.62
CA PRO A 70 12.95 -14.96 3.48
C PRO A 70 12.73 -15.81 2.22
N PHE A 71 13.43 -16.96 2.10
CA PHE A 71 13.23 -17.92 1.00
C PHE A 71 11.85 -18.60 1.02
N THR A 72 11.07 -18.44 2.08
CA THR A 72 9.67 -18.91 2.14
C THR A 72 8.69 -17.99 1.42
N LEU A 73 9.16 -16.84 0.94
CA LEU A 73 8.41 -15.95 0.07
C LEU A 73 8.62 -16.35 -1.39
N PRO A 74 7.62 -16.15 -2.27
CA PRO A 74 7.74 -16.51 -3.66
C PRO A 74 8.83 -15.66 -4.34
N LYS A 75 9.51 -16.25 -5.32
CA LYS A 75 10.37 -15.50 -6.23
C LYS A 75 9.47 -14.67 -7.14
N VAL A 76 9.72 -13.35 -7.17
CA VAL A 76 8.96 -12.39 -7.97
C VAL A 76 9.91 -11.40 -8.62
N ASP A 77 9.49 -10.84 -9.75
CA ASP A 77 10.28 -9.82 -10.46
C ASP A 77 10.11 -8.44 -9.83
N LEU A 78 8.91 -8.12 -9.33
CA LEU A 78 8.58 -6.86 -8.67
C LEU A 78 7.83 -7.11 -7.36
N TRP A 79 8.22 -6.38 -6.32
CA TRP A 79 7.48 -6.29 -5.06
C TRP A 79 6.92 -4.88 -4.92
N HIS A 80 5.62 -4.74 -4.88
CA HIS A 80 4.93 -3.49 -4.64
C HIS A 80 4.47 -3.41 -3.17
N SER A 81 5.10 -2.53 -2.38
CA SER A 81 4.59 -2.13 -1.07
C SER A 81 3.61 -0.98 -1.27
N ILE A 82 2.32 -1.26 -1.17
CA ILE A 82 1.27 -0.28 -1.42
C ILE A 82 1.15 0.79 -0.34
N THR A 83 1.86 0.64 0.79
CA THR A 83 1.94 1.64 1.85
C THR A 83 3.35 1.70 2.46
N GLN A 84 3.70 2.85 3.02
CA GLN A 84 4.97 3.02 3.73
C GLN A 84 4.99 2.30 5.11
N GLN A 85 3.86 1.85 5.63
CA GLN A 85 3.79 1.26 6.98
C GLN A 85 4.29 -0.17 7.04
N GLN A 86 4.28 -0.90 5.93
CA GLN A 86 4.70 -2.30 5.91
C GLN A 86 6.17 -2.46 6.25
N LYS A 87 6.46 -3.38 7.18
CA LYS A 87 7.86 -3.70 7.50
C LYS A 87 8.54 -4.28 6.28
N LEU A 88 9.66 -3.67 5.90
CA LEU A 88 10.49 -4.16 4.82
C LEU A 88 10.99 -5.57 5.13
N ARG A 89 10.75 -6.50 4.21
CA ARG A 89 11.30 -7.85 4.24
C ARG A 89 12.60 -7.90 3.44
N ARG A 90 13.37 -8.96 3.61
CA ARG A 90 14.45 -9.24 2.67
C ARG A 90 13.82 -9.57 1.32
N ILE A 91 14.06 -8.71 0.36
CA ILE A 91 13.70 -8.91 -1.03
C ILE A 91 14.92 -9.50 -1.70
N GLY A 92 14.76 -10.54 -2.52
CA GLY A 92 15.87 -11.16 -3.25
C GLY A 92 16.59 -10.15 -4.14
N GLY A 93 17.90 -10.34 -4.39
CA GLY A 93 18.74 -9.33 -5.06
C GLY A 93 18.30 -8.93 -6.48
N SER A 94 17.55 -9.78 -7.19
CA SER A 94 17.02 -9.50 -8.53
C SER A 94 15.60 -8.91 -8.52
N THR A 95 14.91 -8.91 -7.38
CA THR A 95 13.54 -8.40 -7.26
C THR A 95 13.55 -6.88 -7.18
N LYS A 96 12.87 -6.23 -8.10
CA LYS A 96 12.62 -4.78 -8.05
C LYS A 96 11.65 -4.42 -6.94
N PHE A 97 11.81 -3.24 -6.34
CA PHE A 97 10.99 -2.78 -5.24
C PHE A 97 10.29 -1.46 -5.57
N LEU A 98 8.97 -1.49 -5.63
CA LEU A 98 8.09 -0.33 -5.77
C LEU A 98 7.52 0.04 -4.40
N LEU A 99 7.75 1.28 -3.96
CA LEU A 99 7.26 1.81 -2.69
C LEU A 99 6.24 2.92 -2.94
N THR A 100 5.02 2.75 -2.45
CA THR A 100 4.03 3.82 -2.38
C THR A 100 4.05 4.48 -1.00
N ILE A 101 4.14 5.81 -0.97
CA ILE A 101 4.13 6.65 0.24
C ILE A 101 2.85 7.49 0.22
N HIS A 102 2.00 7.33 1.25
CA HIS A 102 0.73 8.03 1.36
C HIS A 102 0.86 9.35 2.10
N ASP A 103 1.66 9.37 3.17
CA ASP A 103 1.83 10.55 4.02
C ASP A 103 3.14 10.48 4.82
N LEU A 104 3.50 11.61 5.41
CA LEU A 104 4.52 11.75 6.42
C LEU A 104 3.95 12.39 7.70
N ASN A 105 2.68 12.12 8.02
CA ASN A 105 1.96 12.71 9.16
C ASN A 105 2.68 12.53 10.50
N PHE A 106 3.50 11.49 10.62
CA PHE A 106 4.32 11.28 11.81
C PHE A 106 5.29 12.44 12.09
N LEU A 107 5.60 13.28 11.10
CA LEU A 107 6.46 14.46 11.26
C LEU A 107 5.77 15.57 12.07
N THR A 108 4.44 15.63 12.05
CA THR A 108 3.64 16.62 12.78
C THR A 108 2.93 16.04 13.99
N GLU A 109 2.44 14.80 13.87
CA GLU A 109 1.59 14.18 14.90
C GLU A 109 2.38 13.50 16.04
N LYS A 110 3.67 13.23 15.86
CA LYS A 110 4.45 12.45 16.84
C LYS A 110 5.54 13.30 17.49
N GLY A 111 5.90 12.95 18.72
CA GLY A 111 7.04 13.56 19.40
C GLY A 111 8.37 13.27 18.70
N LYS A 112 9.38 14.14 18.91
CA LYS A 112 10.68 14.16 18.21
C LYS A 112 11.36 12.79 18.09
N LEU A 113 11.42 12.00 19.16
CA LEU A 113 12.04 10.67 19.12
C LEU A 113 11.34 9.70 18.16
N ARG A 114 10.01 9.77 18.10
CA ARG A 114 9.22 8.94 17.16
C ARG A 114 9.37 9.45 15.73
N GLN A 115 9.47 10.75 15.52
CA GLN A 115 9.76 11.34 14.21
C GLN A 115 11.09 10.80 13.67
N ILE A 116 12.17 10.92 14.44
CA ILE A 116 13.51 10.42 14.08
C ILE A 116 13.46 8.92 13.75
N LYS A 117 12.85 8.13 14.62
CA LYS A 117 12.69 6.68 14.40
C LYS A 117 11.94 6.36 13.11
N ASN A 118 10.81 7.02 12.86
CA ASN A 118 9.97 6.76 11.70
C ASN A 118 10.66 7.22 10.41
N THR A 119 11.33 8.38 10.43
CA THR A 119 12.15 8.88 9.31
C THR A 119 13.25 7.87 8.99
N PHE A 120 13.98 7.38 9.98
CA PHE A 120 15.03 6.37 9.79
C PHE A 120 14.49 5.10 9.12
N PHE A 121 13.36 4.56 9.59
CA PHE A 121 12.78 3.37 8.99
C PHE A 121 12.23 3.62 7.58
N LEU A 122 11.66 4.79 7.32
CA LEU A 122 11.19 5.16 5.99
C LEU A 122 12.37 5.34 5.04
N GLN A 123 13.45 6.03 5.48
CA GLN A 123 14.67 6.19 4.71
C GLN A 123 15.25 4.84 4.26
N ARG A 124 15.28 3.85 5.14
CA ARG A 124 15.75 2.50 4.77
C ARG A 124 14.91 1.83 3.68
N LYS A 125 13.63 2.17 3.56
CA LYS A 125 12.77 1.68 2.47
C LYS A 125 13.04 2.46 1.18
N VAL A 126 13.15 3.77 1.28
CA VAL A 126 13.53 4.64 0.17
C VAL A 126 14.89 4.22 -0.40
N ASP A 127 15.88 3.92 0.44
CA ASP A 127 17.19 3.45 -0.01
C ASP A 127 17.11 2.19 -0.87
N LYS A 128 16.17 1.29 -0.56
CA LYS A 128 15.98 0.01 -1.26
C LYS A 128 15.01 0.09 -2.43
N ALA A 129 14.17 1.13 -2.50
CA ALA A 129 13.19 1.26 -3.56
C ALA A 129 13.89 1.52 -4.90
N ASP A 130 13.48 0.80 -5.94
CA ASP A 130 13.85 1.12 -7.33
C ASP A 130 12.96 2.23 -7.88
N VAL A 131 11.68 2.25 -7.46
CA VAL A 131 10.69 3.26 -7.83
C VAL A 131 9.93 3.72 -6.60
N ILE A 132 9.75 5.03 -6.46
CA ILE A 132 8.97 5.66 -5.39
C ILE A 132 7.74 6.31 -6.01
N VAL A 133 6.58 6.01 -5.44
CA VAL A 133 5.30 6.61 -5.81
C VAL A 133 4.72 7.34 -4.61
N THR A 134 4.14 8.50 -4.83
CA THR A 134 3.37 9.25 -3.83
C THR A 134 1.95 9.48 -4.33
N ILE A 135 1.01 9.64 -3.40
CA ILE A 135 -0.41 9.80 -3.74
C ILE A 135 -0.81 11.23 -4.10
N SER A 136 0.09 12.20 -3.93
CA SER A 136 -0.13 13.60 -4.27
C SER A 136 1.18 14.35 -4.45
N HIS A 137 1.12 15.50 -5.11
CA HIS A 137 2.25 16.42 -5.22
C HIS A 137 2.74 16.92 -3.86
N TYR A 138 1.81 17.19 -2.94
CA TYR A 138 2.14 17.59 -1.57
C TYR A 138 3.02 16.53 -0.88
N VAL A 139 2.64 15.26 -0.94
CA VAL A 139 3.46 14.17 -0.37
C VAL A 139 4.78 14.03 -1.09
N ALA A 140 4.82 14.25 -2.41
CA ALA A 140 6.07 14.21 -3.17
C ALA A 140 7.07 15.27 -2.67
N GLU A 141 6.61 16.51 -2.44
CA GLU A 141 7.45 17.58 -1.90
C GLU A 141 7.91 17.27 -0.46
N GLN A 142 7.04 16.73 0.38
CA GLN A 142 7.45 16.29 1.72
C GLN A 142 8.53 15.19 1.67
N VAL A 143 8.38 14.21 0.79
CA VAL A 143 9.36 13.15 0.59
C VAL A 143 10.70 13.72 0.14
N LYS A 144 10.72 14.65 -0.83
CA LYS A 144 11.94 15.31 -1.30
C LYS A 144 12.62 16.15 -0.22
N SER A 145 11.83 16.81 0.64
CA SER A 145 12.35 17.71 1.68
C SER A 145 12.92 16.98 2.90
N HIS A 146 12.38 15.78 3.23
CA HIS A 146 12.71 15.09 4.47
C HIS A 146 13.50 13.79 4.30
N LEU A 147 13.64 13.30 3.08
CA LEU A 147 14.31 12.02 2.79
C LEU A 147 15.41 12.21 1.75
N ASN A 148 16.49 11.47 1.90
CA ASN A 148 17.56 11.44 0.89
C ASN A 148 17.19 10.44 -0.21
N LEU A 149 16.81 10.95 -1.37
CA LEU A 149 16.40 10.15 -2.51
C LEU A 149 17.55 9.55 -3.32
N LYS A 150 18.77 10.05 -3.12
CA LYS A 150 19.97 9.61 -3.87
C LYS A 150 19.77 9.66 -5.40
N GLY A 151 19.10 10.70 -5.88
CA GLY A 151 18.81 10.89 -7.30
C GLY A 151 17.65 10.07 -7.85
N LYS A 152 16.91 9.33 -7.00
CA LYS A 152 15.74 8.56 -7.43
C LYS A 152 14.59 9.48 -7.79
N ASP A 153 13.86 9.10 -8.84
CA ASP A 153 12.65 9.79 -9.26
C ASP A 153 11.46 9.45 -8.33
N VAL A 154 10.61 10.45 -8.09
CA VAL A 154 9.36 10.31 -7.34
C VAL A 154 8.20 10.58 -8.26
N ARG A 155 7.39 9.57 -8.51
CA ARG A 155 6.22 9.67 -9.37
C ARG A 155 4.96 9.94 -8.53
N VAL A 156 4.09 10.82 -9.02
CA VAL A 156 2.80 11.07 -8.39
C VAL A 156 1.74 10.24 -9.10
N ILE A 157 1.05 9.40 -8.35
CA ILE A 157 -0.10 8.61 -8.81
C ILE A 157 -1.19 8.78 -7.76
N HIS A 158 -2.24 9.53 -8.09
CA HIS A 158 -3.34 9.79 -7.17
C HIS A 158 -4.10 8.49 -6.84
N ASN A 159 -4.60 8.41 -5.60
CA ASN A 159 -5.52 7.33 -5.24
C ASN A 159 -6.79 7.44 -6.12
N GLY A 160 -7.26 6.28 -6.57
CA GLY A 160 -8.57 6.18 -7.19
C GLY A 160 -9.68 6.43 -6.18
N VAL A 161 -10.80 6.89 -6.66
CA VAL A 161 -12.05 6.98 -5.90
C VAL A 161 -13.08 6.05 -6.51
N GLU A 162 -13.95 5.50 -5.69
CA GLU A 162 -15.08 4.72 -6.15
C GLU A 162 -16.08 5.66 -6.84
N ARG A 163 -16.63 5.23 -7.97
CA ARG A 163 -17.74 5.97 -8.60
C ARG A 163 -18.95 5.82 -7.70
N ILE A 164 -19.39 6.91 -7.11
CA ILE A 164 -20.66 6.96 -6.41
C ILE A 164 -21.74 7.01 -7.49
N ASP A 165 -22.67 6.07 -7.44
CA ASP A 165 -23.87 6.14 -8.28
C ASP A 165 -24.66 7.38 -7.88
N GLN A 166 -24.66 8.39 -8.76
CA GLN A 166 -25.35 9.65 -8.53
C GLN A 166 -26.88 9.48 -8.45
N ASN A 167 -27.40 8.35 -8.93
CA ASN A 167 -28.81 8.01 -8.87
C ASN A 167 -29.20 7.25 -7.57
N ALA A 168 -28.23 6.93 -6.72
CA ALA A 168 -28.51 6.37 -5.40
C ALA A 168 -29.04 7.47 -4.48
N ASP A 169 -30.33 7.76 -4.57
CA ASP A 169 -31.08 8.72 -3.72
C ASP A 169 -31.17 8.20 -2.27
N ARG A 170 -30.01 7.89 -1.68
CA ARG A 170 -29.89 7.42 -0.31
C ARG A 170 -29.89 8.61 0.64
N LYS A 171 -31.08 9.05 1.02
CA LYS A 171 -31.18 9.99 2.14
C LYS A 171 -30.51 9.37 3.38
N PRO A 172 -29.64 10.09 4.07
CA PRO A 172 -29.09 9.62 5.32
C PRO A 172 -30.23 9.23 6.28
N PRO A 173 -30.16 8.12 7.01
CA PRO A 173 -31.24 7.66 7.88
C PRO A 173 -31.57 8.66 9.00
N PHE A 174 -30.73 9.65 9.22
CA PHE A 174 -30.88 10.74 10.20
C PHE A 174 -31.24 12.08 9.56
N ALA A 175 -31.54 12.14 8.27
CA ALA A 175 -31.95 13.38 7.60
C ALA A 175 -33.33 13.83 8.11
N THR A 176 -33.36 14.84 8.96
CA THR A 176 -34.58 15.36 9.59
C THR A 176 -35.23 16.49 8.81
N GLY A 177 -34.75 16.82 7.59
CA GLY A 177 -35.18 17.99 6.82
C GLY A 177 -34.59 19.32 7.32
N ARG A 178 -33.79 19.30 8.40
CA ARG A 178 -33.11 20.48 8.92
C ARG A 178 -31.64 20.48 8.50
N PRO A 179 -31.00 21.64 8.33
CA PRO A 179 -29.55 21.70 8.12
C PRO A 179 -28.79 20.99 9.25
N PHE A 180 -27.78 20.22 8.93
CA PHE A 180 -26.92 19.54 9.89
C PHE A 180 -25.45 19.56 9.44
N PHE A 181 -24.56 19.49 10.41
CA PHE A 181 -23.14 19.31 10.16
C PHE A 181 -22.81 17.83 10.26
N PHE A 182 -22.04 17.33 9.30
CA PHE A 182 -21.53 15.99 9.31
C PHE A 182 -20.01 16.01 9.41
N THR A 183 -19.46 15.27 10.34
CA THR A 183 -18.01 15.11 10.49
C THR A 183 -17.64 13.64 10.58
N ILE A 184 -16.53 13.28 9.96
CA ILE A 184 -15.92 11.95 10.07
C ILE A 184 -14.58 12.14 10.78
N GLY A 185 -14.41 11.47 11.90
CA GLY A 185 -13.18 11.50 12.68
C GLY A 185 -12.94 10.19 13.40
N GLN A 186 -11.71 9.99 13.85
CA GLN A 186 -11.33 8.90 14.77
C GLN A 186 -11.08 9.51 16.13
#